data_601bd2a13a030d56000f1a78ad040c19
#
_entry.id   601bd2a13a030d56000f1a78ad040c19
#
_cell.length_a   1.000
_cell.length_b   1.000
_cell.length_c   1.000
_cell.angle_alpha   90.00
_cell.angle_beta   90.00
_cell.angle_gamma   90.00
#
_symmetry.space_group_name_H-M   'P 1'
#
loop_
_entity.id
_entity.type
_entity.pdbx_description
1 polymer ?
#
loop_
_entity_poly.entity_id
_entity_poly.type
_entity_poly.pdbx_seq_one_letter_code
_entity_poly.pdbx_strand_id
1 'polypeptide(L)'
;MKKLSYIAAAFLFTGMLSAQQIDLNAMPKPGATPTINIAKPKTFTLPNGLQVMVVENNKLPRVSANLSMDRPPIYEGEKAGVNSLMADQIGKGTKTISKDDFNKKVDYLGASVRFSSNGAFANSLSKYFPQVLNLMADAIINPNFNAKEIQDDKERALEGLKADEKNAQSIANRVNNALIYGKNTARGEFETE
;
A
#
# COMPACT_ATOMS: atom_id res chain seq x y z
N MET A 1 -68.58 -36.44 8.72
CA MET A 1 -67.68 -35.94 9.78
C MET A 1 -66.25 -35.69 9.26
N LYS A 2 -65.60 -36.58 8.47
CA LYS A 2 -64.23 -36.39 7.94
C LYS A 2 -64.02 -35.13 7.07
N LYS A 3 -65.00 -34.73 6.27
CA LYS A 3 -64.92 -33.53 5.39
C LYS A 3 -64.94 -32.20 6.19
N LEU A 4 -65.62 -32.15 7.32
CA LEU A 4 -65.65 -30.97 8.18
C LEU A 4 -64.35 -30.73 8.88
N SER A 5 -63.60 -31.83 9.21
CA SER A 5 -62.27 -31.74 9.84
C SER A 5 -61.17 -31.16 8.93
N TYR A 6 -61.26 -31.40 7.64
CA TYR A 6 -60.30 -30.85 6.64
C TYR A 6 -60.53 -29.34 6.42
N ILE A 7 -61.82 -28.89 6.46
CA ILE A 7 -62.13 -27.46 6.33
C ILE A 7 -61.65 -26.68 7.55
N ALA A 8 -61.81 -27.23 8.79
CA ALA A 8 -61.31 -26.62 9.99
C ALA A 8 -59.77 -26.58 10.03
N ALA A 9 -59.08 -27.61 9.53
CA ALA A 9 -57.61 -27.62 9.42
C ALA A 9 -57.09 -26.61 8.39
N ALA A 10 -57.79 -26.39 7.27
CA ALA A 10 -57.45 -25.40 6.27
C ALA A 10 -57.59 -23.95 6.82
N PHE A 11 -58.60 -23.69 7.64
CA PHE A 11 -58.77 -22.37 8.27
C PHE A 11 -57.74 -22.06 9.37
N LEU A 12 -57.19 -23.06 10.04
CA LEU A 12 -56.10 -22.87 10.99
C LEU A 12 -54.77 -22.57 10.33
N PHE A 13 -54.55 -23.03 9.11
CA PHE A 13 -53.30 -22.77 8.35
C PHE A 13 -53.26 -21.37 7.77
N THR A 14 -54.38 -20.74 7.45
CA THR A 14 -54.44 -19.36 6.91
C THR A 14 -54.17 -18.29 7.95
N GLY A 15 -54.33 -18.59 9.25
CA GLY A 15 -54.05 -17.66 10.37
C GLY A 15 -52.56 -17.45 10.66
N MET A 16 -51.66 -18.31 10.13
CA MET A 16 -50.21 -18.19 10.35
C MET A 16 -49.46 -17.39 9.28
N LEU A 17 -50.16 -16.91 8.25
CA LEU A 17 -49.59 -16.04 7.21
C LEU A 17 -49.73 -14.53 7.54
N SER A 18 -49.72 -14.19 8.83
CA SER A 18 -49.43 -12.81 9.23
C SER A 18 -47.96 -12.54 8.93
N ALA A 19 -47.66 -12.23 7.69
CA ALA A 19 -46.38 -11.69 7.32
C ALA A 19 -46.08 -10.53 8.28
N GLN A 20 -44.96 -10.59 8.99
CA GLN A 20 -44.45 -9.45 9.75
C GLN A 20 -44.47 -8.24 8.80
N GLN A 21 -45.43 -7.33 9.01
CA GLN A 21 -45.38 -6.04 8.34
C GLN A 21 -44.14 -5.33 8.87
N ILE A 22 -43.07 -5.42 8.10
CA ILE A 22 -41.87 -4.62 8.35
C ILE A 22 -42.29 -3.17 8.11
N ASP A 23 -42.39 -2.41 9.20
CA ASP A 23 -42.60 -0.98 9.10
C ASP A 23 -41.34 -0.35 8.48
N LEU A 24 -41.41 -0.07 7.18
CA LEU A 24 -40.31 0.53 6.42
C LEU A 24 -40.00 1.97 6.86
N ASN A 25 -40.88 2.60 7.64
CA ASN A 25 -40.68 3.93 8.20
C ASN A 25 -40.10 3.87 9.62
N ALA A 26 -40.03 2.70 10.24
CA ALA A 26 -39.40 2.54 11.55
C ALA A 26 -37.87 2.52 11.36
N MET A 27 -37.21 3.55 11.85
CA MET A 27 -35.75 3.58 11.89
C MET A 27 -35.20 2.41 12.71
N PRO A 28 -34.28 1.59 12.20
CA PRO A 28 -33.68 0.51 12.97
C PRO A 28 -33.10 1.06 14.28
N LYS A 29 -33.37 0.42 15.39
CA LYS A 29 -32.74 0.81 16.65
C LYS A 29 -31.23 0.63 16.54
N PRO A 30 -30.44 1.62 16.92
CA PRO A 30 -28.98 1.48 16.90
C PRO A 30 -28.57 0.28 17.75
N GLY A 31 -27.72 -0.59 17.21
CA GLY A 31 -27.11 -1.68 17.96
C GLY A 31 -26.19 -1.15 19.07
N ALA A 32 -25.75 -2.03 19.95
CA ALA A 32 -24.76 -1.68 20.96
C ALA A 32 -23.51 -1.12 20.27
N THR A 33 -22.96 -0.04 20.82
CA THR A 33 -21.72 0.57 20.30
C THR A 33 -20.61 -0.48 20.26
N PRO A 34 -19.96 -0.73 19.10
CA PRO A 34 -18.91 -1.73 19.01
C PRO A 34 -17.74 -1.35 19.92
N THR A 35 -17.29 -2.28 20.73
CA THR A 35 -16.07 -2.12 21.53
C THR A 35 -14.87 -2.32 20.62
N ILE A 36 -14.11 -1.25 20.38
CA ILE A 36 -12.89 -1.30 19.59
C ILE A 36 -11.75 -1.75 20.51
N ASN A 37 -11.26 -2.97 20.31
CA ASN A 37 -10.10 -3.48 21.03
C ASN A 37 -8.88 -3.42 20.08
N ILE A 38 -8.06 -2.39 20.24
CA ILE A 38 -6.83 -2.20 19.44
C ILE A 38 -5.69 -2.91 20.16
N ALA A 39 -5.09 -3.90 19.52
CA ALA A 39 -3.89 -4.55 20.03
C ALA A 39 -2.75 -3.53 20.17
N LYS A 40 -2.11 -3.51 21.34
CA LYS A 40 -0.95 -2.66 21.59
C LYS A 40 0.26 -3.22 20.81
N PRO A 41 0.99 -2.39 20.04
CA PRO A 41 2.19 -2.81 19.38
C PRO A 41 3.29 -3.19 20.40
N LYS A 42 4.08 -4.22 20.07
CA LYS A 42 5.34 -4.51 20.76
C LYS A 42 6.43 -3.68 20.11
N THR A 43 7.12 -2.85 20.88
CA THR A 43 8.19 -1.98 20.38
C THR A 43 9.53 -2.34 21.03
N PHE A 44 10.60 -2.35 20.23
CA PHE A 44 11.96 -2.52 20.70
C PHE A 44 12.95 -1.88 19.72
N THR A 45 14.17 -1.63 20.18
CA THR A 45 15.23 -1.04 19.36
C THR A 45 16.35 -2.06 19.21
N LEU A 46 16.81 -2.25 17.96
CA LEU A 46 17.97 -3.10 17.67
C LEU A 46 19.28 -2.38 18.04
N PRO A 47 20.40 -3.12 18.20
CA PRO A 47 21.69 -2.52 18.55
C PRO A 47 22.19 -1.45 17.56
N ASN A 48 21.75 -1.50 16.31
CA ASN A 48 22.07 -0.50 15.27
C ASN A 48 21.17 0.75 15.30
N GLY A 49 20.28 0.87 16.31
CA GLY A 49 19.37 2.00 16.45
C GLY A 49 18.04 1.85 15.70
N LEU A 50 17.83 0.79 14.92
CA LEU A 50 16.56 0.57 14.23
C LEU A 50 15.44 0.29 15.24
N GLN A 51 14.43 1.14 15.23
CA GLN A 51 13.21 0.93 16.01
C GLN A 51 12.28 -0.04 15.28
N VAL A 52 11.85 -1.06 15.98
CA VAL A 52 10.95 -2.09 15.45
C VAL A 52 9.63 -2.04 16.21
N MET A 53 8.55 -2.03 15.46
CA MET A 53 7.18 -2.07 15.99
C MET A 53 6.45 -3.27 15.38
N VAL A 54 5.94 -4.16 16.23
CA VAL A 54 5.26 -5.39 15.79
C VAL A 54 3.83 -5.40 16.30
N VAL A 55 2.89 -5.60 15.37
CA VAL A 55 1.47 -5.83 15.68
C VAL A 55 1.10 -7.24 15.22
N GLU A 56 0.69 -8.08 16.16
CA GLU A 56 0.30 -9.45 15.86
C GLU A 56 -1.16 -9.53 15.41
N ASN A 57 -1.40 -10.15 14.26
CA ASN A 57 -2.73 -10.49 13.76
C ASN A 57 -2.69 -11.88 13.10
N ASN A 58 -3.21 -12.87 13.79
CA ASN A 58 -3.12 -14.28 13.37
C ASN A 58 -4.37 -14.75 12.58
N LYS A 59 -5.22 -13.84 12.12
CA LYS A 59 -6.43 -14.21 11.34
C LYS A 59 -6.09 -14.78 9.96
N LEU A 60 -4.99 -14.31 9.37
CA LEU A 60 -4.49 -14.78 8.08
C LEU A 60 -2.99 -15.10 8.18
N PRO A 61 -2.48 -16.10 7.47
CA PRO A 61 -1.07 -16.47 7.48
C PRO A 61 -0.24 -15.54 6.59
N ARG A 62 -0.32 -14.24 6.82
CA ARG A 62 0.40 -13.19 6.06
C ARG A 62 1.15 -12.28 6.99
N VAL A 63 2.30 -11.81 6.51
CA VAL A 63 3.13 -10.81 7.20
C VAL A 63 3.44 -9.69 6.23
N SER A 64 3.36 -8.47 6.73
CA SER A 64 3.82 -7.27 6.04
C SER A 64 4.89 -6.59 6.86
N ALA A 65 5.92 -6.07 6.21
CA ALA A 65 6.92 -5.19 6.80
C ALA A 65 6.90 -3.85 6.07
N ASN A 66 7.00 -2.78 6.83
CA ASN A 66 7.17 -1.43 6.31
C ASN A 66 8.43 -0.83 6.94
N LEU A 67 9.43 -0.54 6.15
CA LEU A 67 10.60 0.23 6.55
C LEU A 67 10.36 1.68 6.20
N SER A 68 10.54 2.58 7.16
CA SER A 68 10.46 4.01 6.95
C SER A 68 11.70 4.69 7.50
N MET A 69 12.30 5.56 6.72
CA MET A 69 13.40 6.41 7.15
C MET A 69 12.82 7.79 7.46
N ASP A 70 13.02 8.25 8.68
CA ASP A 70 12.66 9.62 9.09
C ASP A 70 13.74 10.57 8.54
N ARG A 71 13.48 11.03 7.32
CA ARG A 71 14.36 11.96 6.61
C ARG A 71 13.52 13.14 6.11
N PRO A 72 13.92 14.38 6.42
CA PRO A 72 13.22 15.55 5.89
C PRO A 72 13.31 15.59 4.36
N PRO A 73 12.33 16.17 3.66
CA PRO A 73 12.43 16.44 2.23
C PRO A 73 13.70 17.25 1.92
N ILE A 74 14.40 16.88 0.87
CA ILE A 74 15.65 17.53 0.43
C ILE A 74 15.33 18.32 -0.84
N TYR A 75 15.76 19.57 -0.88
CA TYR A 75 15.71 20.37 -2.11
C TYR A 75 16.82 19.89 -3.07
N GLU A 76 16.43 19.44 -4.26
CA GLU A 76 17.32 18.85 -5.26
C GLU A 76 17.86 19.88 -6.27
N GLY A 77 17.16 21.01 -6.42
CA GLY A 77 17.58 22.13 -7.27
C GLY A 77 17.74 21.72 -8.72
N GLU A 78 18.95 21.91 -9.27
CA GLU A 78 19.27 21.56 -10.67
C GLU A 78 19.23 20.06 -10.97
N LYS A 79 19.09 19.22 -9.94
CA LYS A 79 18.99 17.76 -10.03
C LYS A 79 17.62 17.26 -9.59
N ALA A 80 16.59 18.09 -9.73
CA ALA A 80 15.24 17.70 -9.39
C ALA A 80 14.85 16.39 -10.11
N GLY A 81 14.32 15.42 -9.35
CA GLY A 81 14.02 14.07 -9.83
C GLY A 81 15.08 13.00 -9.50
N VAL A 82 16.26 13.39 -8.97
CA VAL A 82 17.30 12.40 -8.66
C VAL A 82 16.86 11.40 -7.59
N ASN A 83 16.09 11.82 -6.59
CA ASN A 83 15.56 10.92 -5.57
C ASN A 83 14.53 9.93 -6.14
N SER A 84 13.71 10.37 -7.09
CA SER A 84 12.77 9.50 -7.81
C SER A 84 13.52 8.45 -8.63
N LEU A 85 14.49 8.89 -9.44
CA LEU A 85 15.33 7.99 -10.25
C LEU A 85 16.11 7.00 -9.36
N MET A 86 16.65 7.46 -8.23
CA MET A 86 17.32 6.58 -7.27
C MET A 86 16.38 5.52 -6.71
N ALA A 87 15.16 5.92 -6.31
CA ALA A 87 14.15 5.00 -5.79
C ALA A 87 13.77 3.93 -6.82
N ASP A 88 13.64 4.31 -8.09
CA ASP A 88 13.34 3.39 -9.19
C ASP A 88 14.44 2.36 -9.44
N GLN A 89 15.69 2.67 -9.07
CA GLN A 89 16.80 1.71 -9.18
C GLN A 89 16.83 0.70 -8.04
N ILE A 90 16.31 1.06 -6.85
CA ILE A 90 16.23 0.12 -5.73
C ILE A 90 15.22 -0.98 -6.09
N GLY A 91 15.63 -2.23 -6.03
CA GLY A 91 14.79 -3.37 -6.44
C GLY A 91 14.95 -3.82 -7.88
N LYS A 92 15.77 -3.11 -8.69
CA LYS A 92 16.22 -3.59 -10.01
C LYS A 92 17.42 -4.53 -9.91
N GLY A 93 17.38 -5.45 -8.96
CA GLY A 93 18.45 -6.35 -8.62
C GLY A 93 19.35 -5.81 -7.51
N THR A 94 20.31 -6.65 -7.13
CA THR A 94 21.33 -6.36 -6.12
C THR A 94 22.72 -6.54 -6.73
N LYS A 95 23.78 -6.28 -5.98
CA LYS A 95 25.14 -6.56 -6.44
C LYS A 95 25.37 -8.03 -6.81
N THR A 96 24.55 -8.94 -6.28
CA THR A 96 24.70 -10.40 -6.46
C THR A 96 23.56 -11.05 -7.21
N ILE A 97 22.42 -10.36 -7.39
CA ILE A 97 21.21 -10.89 -8.01
C ILE A 97 20.80 -9.96 -9.16
N SER A 98 20.62 -10.50 -10.35
CA SER A 98 20.12 -9.74 -11.50
C SER A 98 18.68 -9.25 -11.26
N LYS A 99 18.24 -8.22 -11.99
CA LYS A 99 16.84 -7.72 -11.97
C LYS A 99 15.83 -8.84 -12.23
N ASP A 100 16.09 -9.64 -13.27
CA ASP A 100 15.17 -10.72 -13.67
C ASP A 100 15.10 -11.81 -12.62
N ASP A 101 16.25 -12.19 -12.02
CA ASP A 101 16.28 -13.21 -10.98
C ASP A 101 15.68 -12.70 -9.66
N PHE A 102 15.83 -11.40 -9.37
CA PHE A 102 15.18 -10.77 -8.23
C PHE A 102 13.65 -10.84 -8.39
N ASN A 103 13.13 -10.43 -9.54
CA ASN A 103 11.71 -10.47 -9.83
C ASN A 103 11.17 -11.91 -9.80
N LYS A 104 11.85 -12.86 -10.46
CA LYS A 104 11.48 -14.28 -10.42
C LYS A 104 11.42 -14.85 -8.99
N LYS A 105 12.36 -14.47 -8.13
CA LYS A 105 12.35 -14.90 -6.72
C LYS A 105 11.16 -14.32 -5.96
N VAL A 106 10.86 -13.03 -6.14
CA VAL A 106 9.72 -12.37 -5.50
C VAL A 106 8.41 -13.03 -5.96
N ASP A 107 8.26 -13.25 -7.27
CA ASP A 107 7.08 -13.89 -7.86
C ASP A 107 6.90 -15.35 -7.39
N TYR A 108 7.99 -16.13 -7.36
CA TYR A 108 7.97 -17.50 -6.88
C TYR A 108 7.52 -17.62 -5.41
N LEU A 109 7.87 -16.64 -4.58
CA LEU A 109 7.47 -16.57 -3.19
C LEU A 109 6.03 -16.03 -3.01
N GLY A 110 5.35 -15.65 -4.10
CA GLY A 110 4.03 -15.01 -4.04
C GLY A 110 4.04 -13.74 -3.21
N ALA A 111 5.13 -13.01 -3.26
CA ALA A 111 5.39 -11.83 -2.47
C ALA A 111 5.17 -10.54 -3.27
N SER A 112 5.08 -9.44 -2.56
CA SER A 112 5.17 -8.09 -3.12
C SER A 112 6.23 -7.32 -2.36
N VAL A 113 7.20 -6.77 -3.07
CA VAL A 113 8.23 -5.89 -2.50
C VAL A 113 8.21 -4.58 -3.29
N ARG A 114 8.21 -3.46 -2.59
CA ARG A 114 8.20 -2.13 -3.18
C ARG A 114 9.22 -1.25 -2.48
N PHE A 115 9.82 -0.35 -3.23
CA PHE A 115 10.83 0.57 -2.74
C PHE A 115 10.41 2.01 -3.01
N SER A 116 10.91 2.91 -2.19
CA SER A 116 10.76 4.35 -2.35
C SER A 116 12.04 5.05 -1.87
N SER A 117 12.16 6.33 -2.12
CA SER A 117 13.30 7.13 -1.62
C SER A 117 13.42 7.14 -0.09
N ASN A 118 12.31 6.90 0.64
CA ASN A 118 12.25 6.97 2.09
C ASN A 118 11.97 5.64 2.77
N GLY A 119 11.97 4.52 2.04
CA GLY A 119 11.72 3.23 2.66
C GLY A 119 11.36 2.11 1.72
N ALA A 120 10.85 1.03 2.28
CA ALA A 120 10.43 -0.14 1.54
C ALA A 120 9.25 -0.84 2.20
N PHE A 121 8.50 -1.56 1.42
CA PHE A 121 7.37 -2.38 1.86
C PHE A 121 7.52 -3.79 1.32
N ALA A 122 7.27 -4.78 2.17
CA ALA A 122 7.19 -6.18 1.78
C ALA A 122 5.92 -6.82 2.33
N ASN A 123 5.32 -7.71 1.55
CA ASN A 123 4.19 -8.53 1.96
C ASN A 123 4.33 -9.94 1.39
N SER A 124 4.08 -10.97 2.22
CA SER A 124 4.11 -12.36 1.79
C SER A 124 3.34 -13.27 2.73
N LEU A 125 3.24 -14.56 2.38
CA LEU A 125 2.83 -15.58 3.34
C LEU A 125 3.86 -15.68 4.46
N SER A 126 3.41 -15.95 5.70
CA SER A 126 4.27 -16.02 6.90
C SER A 126 5.43 -17.00 6.74
N LYS A 127 5.21 -18.14 6.06
CA LYS A 127 6.26 -19.15 5.82
C LYS A 127 7.42 -18.67 4.94
N TYR A 128 7.16 -17.69 4.06
CA TYR A 128 8.16 -17.15 3.13
C TYR A 128 8.72 -15.80 3.57
N PHE A 129 8.12 -15.20 4.59
CA PHE A 129 8.48 -13.86 5.03
C PHE A 129 9.97 -13.65 5.34
N PRO A 130 10.69 -14.59 6.00
CA PRO A 130 12.14 -14.43 6.23
C PRO A 130 12.94 -14.28 4.92
N GLN A 131 12.57 -15.05 3.87
CA GLN A 131 13.24 -14.97 2.58
C GLN A 131 12.95 -13.64 1.87
N VAL A 132 11.69 -13.19 1.92
CA VAL A 132 11.26 -11.92 1.33
C VAL A 132 11.88 -10.73 2.04
N LEU A 133 11.99 -10.79 3.37
CA LEU A 133 12.66 -9.75 4.17
C LEU A 133 14.14 -9.66 3.81
N ASN A 134 14.81 -10.80 3.62
CA ASN A 134 16.22 -10.82 3.19
C ASN A 134 16.39 -10.24 1.79
N LEU A 135 15.50 -10.54 0.83
CA LEU A 135 15.53 -9.95 -0.50
C LEU A 135 15.32 -8.43 -0.45
N MET A 136 14.35 -7.96 0.35
CA MET A 136 14.11 -6.53 0.55
C MET A 136 15.34 -5.84 1.18
N ALA A 137 15.92 -6.44 2.20
CA ALA A 137 17.11 -5.89 2.88
C ALA A 137 18.34 -5.84 1.94
N ASP A 138 18.57 -6.91 1.17
CA ASP A 138 19.69 -6.95 0.22
C ASP A 138 19.55 -5.88 -0.87
N ALA A 139 18.34 -5.68 -1.40
CA ALA A 139 18.09 -4.64 -2.38
C ALA A 139 18.33 -3.22 -1.86
N ILE A 140 18.09 -2.97 -0.57
CA ILE A 140 18.32 -1.66 0.06
C ILE A 140 19.80 -1.45 0.38
N ILE A 141 20.46 -2.48 0.94
CA ILE A 141 21.84 -2.38 1.42
C ILE A 141 22.85 -2.49 0.27
N ASN A 142 22.53 -3.32 -0.71
CA ASN A 142 23.41 -3.67 -1.83
C ASN A 142 22.73 -3.43 -3.20
N PRO A 143 22.16 -2.25 -3.47
CA PRO A 143 21.48 -1.99 -4.73
C PRO A 143 22.45 -2.09 -5.92
N ASN A 144 21.93 -2.52 -7.06
CA ASN A 144 22.67 -2.53 -8.32
C ASN A 144 22.25 -1.30 -9.16
N PHE A 145 23.08 -0.27 -9.14
CA PHE A 145 22.89 0.91 -9.99
C PHE A 145 23.46 0.64 -11.40
N ASN A 146 22.64 0.05 -12.25
CA ASN A 146 23.03 -0.25 -13.63
C ASN A 146 22.86 0.99 -14.53
N ALA A 147 23.94 1.43 -15.19
CA ALA A 147 23.94 2.63 -16.02
C ALA A 147 22.87 2.59 -17.15
N LYS A 148 22.67 1.41 -17.77
CA LYS A 148 21.64 1.25 -18.81
C LYS A 148 20.24 1.41 -18.23
N GLU A 149 19.93 0.78 -17.10
CA GLU A 149 18.62 0.92 -16.45
C GLU A 149 18.34 2.36 -16.00
N ILE A 150 19.37 3.05 -15.50
CA ILE A 150 19.27 4.48 -15.15
C ILE A 150 18.94 5.32 -16.38
N GLN A 151 19.62 5.07 -17.50
CA GLN A 151 19.37 5.79 -18.74
C GLN A 151 17.96 5.52 -19.28
N ASP A 152 17.54 4.25 -19.29
CA ASP A 152 16.20 3.86 -19.73
C ASP A 152 15.10 4.51 -18.82
N ASP A 153 15.33 4.63 -17.51
CA ASP A 153 14.41 5.31 -16.61
C ASP A 153 14.37 6.82 -16.82
N LYS A 154 15.54 7.42 -17.03
CA LYS A 154 15.65 8.84 -17.36
C LYS A 154 14.87 9.19 -18.63
N GLU A 155 15.02 8.39 -19.68
CA GLU A 155 14.26 8.58 -20.92
C GLU A 155 12.75 8.49 -20.70
N ARG A 156 12.29 7.49 -19.92
CA ARG A 156 10.86 7.40 -19.55
C ARG A 156 10.37 8.57 -18.72
N ALA A 157 11.20 9.05 -17.78
CA ALA A 157 10.86 10.23 -16.98
C ALA A 157 10.71 11.48 -17.86
N LEU A 158 11.63 11.69 -18.81
CA LEU A 158 11.55 12.80 -19.77
C LEU A 158 10.30 12.72 -20.66
N GLU A 159 9.93 11.52 -21.11
CA GLU A 159 8.68 11.30 -21.87
C GLU A 159 7.45 11.63 -21.00
N GLY A 160 7.47 11.22 -19.74
CA GLY A 160 6.43 11.54 -18.76
C GLY A 160 6.30 13.05 -18.55
N LEU A 161 7.40 13.76 -18.38
CA LEU A 161 7.41 15.23 -18.22
C LEU A 161 6.80 15.93 -19.43
N LYS A 162 7.15 15.51 -20.66
CA LYS A 162 6.55 16.05 -21.89
C LYS A 162 5.04 15.81 -21.98
N ALA A 163 4.58 14.65 -21.53
CA ALA A 163 3.13 14.37 -21.45
C ALA A 163 2.44 15.27 -20.42
N ASP A 164 3.08 15.50 -19.27
CA ASP A 164 2.57 16.32 -18.17
C ASP A 164 2.48 17.81 -18.52
N GLU A 165 3.31 18.31 -19.43
CA GLU A 165 3.19 19.69 -19.94
C GLU A 165 1.85 19.99 -20.63
N LYS A 166 1.15 18.97 -21.10
CA LYS A 166 -0.17 19.08 -21.74
C LYS A 166 -1.31 18.73 -20.78
N ASN A 167 -0.99 18.36 -19.55
CA ASN A 167 -1.97 17.96 -18.53
C ASN A 167 -2.28 19.13 -17.59
N ALA A 168 -3.48 19.71 -17.72
CA ALA A 168 -3.91 20.84 -16.90
C ALA A 168 -3.86 20.56 -15.39
N GLN A 169 -4.15 19.33 -14.96
CA GLN A 169 -4.11 18.96 -13.54
C GLN A 169 -2.66 18.92 -13.02
N SER A 170 -1.73 18.35 -13.80
CA SER A 170 -0.31 18.32 -13.45
C SER A 170 0.26 19.73 -13.34
N ILE A 171 -0.07 20.59 -14.30
CA ILE A 171 0.32 22.02 -14.27
C ILE A 171 -0.24 22.72 -13.04
N ALA A 172 -1.55 22.56 -12.77
CA ALA A 172 -2.19 23.18 -11.62
C ALA A 172 -1.55 22.75 -10.29
N ASN A 173 -1.24 21.46 -10.14
CA ASN A 173 -0.58 20.93 -8.96
C ASN A 173 0.83 21.50 -8.77
N ARG A 174 1.64 21.60 -9.83
CA ARG A 174 2.97 22.21 -9.80
C ARG A 174 2.89 23.67 -9.37
N VAL A 175 2.03 24.44 -10.00
CA VAL A 175 1.82 25.86 -9.69
C VAL A 175 1.35 26.03 -8.24
N ASN A 176 0.39 25.23 -7.81
CA ASN A 176 -0.12 25.28 -6.44
C ASN A 176 0.98 25.00 -5.40
N ASN A 177 1.79 23.97 -5.60
CA ASN A 177 2.90 23.63 -4.70
C ASN A 177 3.97 24.73 -4.69
N ALA A 178 4.33 25.26 -5.86
CA ALA A 178 5.30 26.34 -5.96
C ALA A 178 4.82 27.65 -5.29
N LEU A 179 3.51 27.94 -5.36
CA LEU A 179 2.92 29.10 -4.70
C LEU A 179 2.84 28.93 -3.18
N ILE A 180 2.49 27.75 -2.68
CA ILE A 180 2.35 27.48 -1.25
C ILE A 180 3.71 27.38 -0.56
N TYR A 181 4.65 26.64 -1.14
CA TYR A 181 5.91 26.29 -0.49
C TYR A 181 7.12 27.06 -1.02
N GLY A 182 6.98 27.76 -2.16
CA GLY A 182 8.09 28.38 -2.86
C GLY A 182 8.85 27.40 -3.76
N LYS A 183 9.10 27.78 -5.00
CA LYS A 183 9.74 26.93 -6.03
C LYS A 183 11.16 26.45 -5.69
N ASN A 184 11.84 27.12 -4.77
CA ASN A 184 13.20 26.80 -4.34
C ASN A 184 13.21 26.02 -3.01
N THR A 185 12.21 25.19 -2.78
CA THR A 185 12.08 24.34 -1.59
C THR A 185 11.79 22.92 -2.01
N ALA A 186 12.11 21.96 -1.16
CA ALA A 186 11.89 20.54 -1.42
C ALA A 186 10.42 20.12 -1.62
N ARG A 187 9.46 21.00 -1.31
CA ARG A 187 8.03 20.72 -1.51
C ARG A 187 7.44 21.51 -2.69
N GLY A 188 8.09 22.59 -3.07
CA GLY A 188 7.63 23.45 -4.14
C GLY A 188 8.43 23.33 -5.43
N GLU A 189 9.56 22.63 -5.40
CA GLU A 189 10.31 22.30 -6.61
C GLU A 189 9.54 21.27 -7.48
N PHE A 190 9.81 21.26 -8.74
CA PHE A 190 9.27 20.29 -9.67
C PHE A 190 10.32 19.97 -10.74
N GLU A 191 10.23 18.74 -11.22
CA GLU A 191 11.11 18.25 -12.28
C GLU A 191 10.84 19.00 -13.59
N THR A 192 11.91 19.32 -14.32
CA THR A 192 11.89 19.89 -15.66
C THR A 192 12.80 19.05 -16.58
N GLU A 193 12.70 19.25 -17.89
CA GLU A 193 13.57 18.59 -18.88
C GLU A 193 15.07 18.85 -18.63
#